data_d874728c8c63d8d9d8d909f34c9fde14
#
_entry.id   d874728c8c63d8d9d8d909f34c9fde14
#
_cell.length_a   1.000
_cell.length_b   1.000
_cell.length_c   1.000
_cell.angle_alpha   90.00
_cell.angle_beta   90.00
_cell.angle_gamma   90.00
#
_symmetry.space_group_name_H-M   'P 1'
#
loop_
_entity.id
_entity.type
_entity.pdbx_description
1 polymer ?
#
loop_
_entity_poly.entity_id
_entity_poly.type
_entity_poly.pdbx_seq_one_letter_code
_entity_poly.pdbx_strand_id
1 'polypeptide(L)'
;EIMPSLVGSEMCIRDSICPVTSGDTAFRSARLTLADWFKIDQDSYANRLKLCVPVLGVGAFLGIGNALGFINYTVIWRYFSWTNQTLAMIVLWAASMYLFQEKKNYWITAVPATFMSAVSSTYFVLAPECLGSILNSKTAEGATIYNTAVAYPFGVIFAVAMLAIFLHATKKNTQKKAA
;
A
#
# COMPACT_ATOMS: atom_id res chain seq x y z
N GLU A 1 -14.20 -1.18 42.95
CA GLU A 1 -13.28 -0.09 42.51
C GLU A 1 -11.99 -0.56 41.79
N ILE A 2 -11.74 -1.86 41.65
CA ILE A 2 -10.50 -2.42 41.04
C ILE A 2 -10.64 -2.56 39.51
N MET A 3 -11.85 -2.65 38.98
CA MET A 3 -12.09 -2.90 37.51
C MET A 3 -11.67 -1.78 36.57
N PRO A 4 -11.84 -0.48 36.83
CA PRO A 4 -11.48 0.57 35.87
C PRO A 4 -9.96 0.70 35.67
N SER A 5 -9.15 0.43 36.67
CA SER A 5 -7.70 0.54 36.58
C SER A 5 -7.08 -0.63 35.80
N LEU A 6 -7.64 -1.83 35.90
CA LEU A 6 -7.23 -3.00 35.13
C LEU A 6 -7.53 -2.82 33.62
N VAL A 7 -8.73 -2.34 33.29
CA VAL A 7 -9.12 -2.06 31.89
C VAL A 7 -8.21 -1.00 31.27
N GLY A 8 -7.86 0.04 32.03
CA GLY A 8 -6.94 1.08 31.55
C GLY A 8 -5.52 0.56 31.30
N SER A 9 -4.99 -0.30 32.18
CA SER A 9 -3.65 -0.88 32.03
C SER A 9 -3.58 -1.90 30.89
N GLU A 10 -4.59 -2.72 30.72
CA GLU A 10 -4.66 -3.66 29.59
C GLU A 10 -4.76 -2.93 28.24
N MET A 11 -5.50 -1.82 28.19
CA MET A 11 -5.62 -1.00 27.00
C MET A 11 -4.27 -0.36 26.61
N CYS A 12 -3.52 0.18 27.57
CA CYS A 12 -2.17 0.71 27.35
C CYS A 12 -1.18 -0.36 26.89
N ILE A 13 -1.25 -1.57 27.45
CA ILE A 13 -0.39 -2.69 27.05
C ILE A 13 -0.72 -3.12 25.62
N ARG A 14 -2.00 -3.23 25.26
CA ARG A 14 -2.43 -3.56 23.89
C ARG A 14 -1.98 -2.52 22.88
N ASP A 15 -2.13 -1.25 23.19
CA ASP A 15 -1.73 -0.15 22.29
C ASP A 15 -0.22 -0.09 22.06
N SER A 16 0.58 -0.53 23.03
CA SER A 16 2.04 -0.60 22.92
C SER A 16 2.53 -1.88 22.23
N ILE A 17 1.92 -3.03 22.48
CA ILE A 17 2.34 -4.32 21.93
C ILE A 17 1.90 -4.45 20.46
N CYS A 18 0.74 -3.97 20.09
CA CYS A 18 0.22 -4.09 18.73
C CYS A 18 1.15 -3.45 17.67
N PRO A 19 1.66 -2.22 17.83
CA PRO A 19 2.64 -1.65 16.90
C PRO A 19 3.95 -2.43 16.85
N VAL A 20 4.43 -2.94 18.00
CA VAL A 20 5.69 -3.72 18.05
C VAL A 20 5.56 -5.03 17.29
N THR A 21 4.49 -5.79 17.52
CA THR A 21 4.25 -7.06 16.82
C THR A 21 3.98 -6.87 15.33
N SER A 22 3.25 -5.82 14.95
CA SER A 22 3.01 -5.47 13.56
C SER A 22 4.31 -5.05 12.87
N GLY A 23 5.16 -4.28 13.55
CA GLY A 23 6.48 -3.90 13.08
C GLY A 23 7.39 -5.10 12.85
N ASP A 24 7.46 -6.04 13.81
CA ASP A 24 8.26 -7.26 13.67
C ASP A 24 7.81 -8.08 12.45
N THR A 25 6.51 -8.24 12.29
CA THR A 25 5.95 -8.97 11.14
C THR A 25 6.26 -8.27 9.82
N ALA A 26 6.17 -6.95 9.76
CA ALA A 26 6.50 -6.16 8.57
C ALA A 26 7.99 -6.27 8.21
N PHE A 27 8.90 -6.15 9.18
CA PHE A 27 10.33 -6.31 8.96
C PHE A 27 10.72 -7.73 8.56
N ARG A 28 10.05 -8.73 9.11
CA ARG A 28 10.22 -10.13 8.69
C ARG A 28 9.78 -10.34 7.24
N SER A 29 8.63 -9.82 6.86
CA SER A 29 8.12 -9.89 5.49
C SER A 29 9.04 -9.18 4.50
N ALA A 30 9.48 -7.96 4.81
CA ALA A 30 10.42 -7.20 3.99
C ALA A 30 11.75 -7.97 3.80
N ARG A 31 12.29 -8.57 4.87
CA ARG A 31 13.50 -9.39 4.80
C ARG A 31 13.33 -10.60 3.88
N LEU A 32 12.20 -11.32 4.00
CA LEU A 32 11.93 -12.50 3.18
C LEU A 32 11.81 -12.11 1.70
N THR A 33 11.09 -11.03 1.40
CA THR A 33 10.94 -10.53 0.03
C THR A 33 12.29 -10.12 -0.58
N LEU A 34 13.14 -9.43 0.21
CA LEU A 34 14.49 -9.06 -0.25
C LEU A 34 15.39 -10.29 -0.45
N ALA A 35 15.28 -11.30 0.43
CA ALA A 35 16.03 -12.54 0.29
C ALA A 35 15.66 -13.29 -0.99
N ASP A 36 14.38 -13.37 -1.31
CA ASP A 36 13.87 -13.97 -2.55
C ASP A 36 14.36 -13.18 -3.78
N TRP A 37 14.30 -11.87 -3.72
CA TRP A 37 14.75 -11.02 -4.83
C TRP A 37 16.23 -11.15 -5.12
N PHE A 38 17.06 -11.13 -4.06
CA PHE A 38 18.52 -11.28 -4.18
C PHE A 38 18.98 -12.74 -4.24
N LYS A 39 18.05 -13.71 -4.15
CA LYS A 39 18.33 -15.16 -4.11
C LYS A 39 19.37 -15.52 -3.04
N ILE A 40 19.26 -14.89 -1.88
CA ILE A 40 20.15 -15.12 -0.74
C ILE A 40 19.56 -16.23 0.13
N ASP A 41 20.31 -17.30 0.31
CA ASP A 41 19.94 -18.37 1.22
C ASP A 41 19.91 -17.87 2.68
N GLN A 42 18.80 -18.15 3.36
CA GLN A 42 18.56 -17.70 4.73
C GLN A 42 18.95 -18.71 5.82
N ASP A 43 19.52 -19.87 5.46
CA ASP A 43 19.92 -20.87 6.43
C ASP A 43 21.11 -20.38 7.29
N SER A 44 21.98 -19.55 6.72
CA SER A 44 23.09 -18.94 7.46
C SER A 44 22.65 -17.71 8.27
N TYR A 45 23.01 -17.69 9.56
CA TYR A 45 22.78 -16.54 10.46
C TYR A 45 23.40 -15.24 9.90
N ALA A 46 24.60 -15.32 9.31
CA ALA A 46 25.27 -14.17 8.74
C ALA A 46 24.48 -13.54 7.57
N ASN A 47 23.86 -14.35 6.73
CA ASN A 47 23.04 -13.87 5.62
C ASN A 47 21.73 -13.21 6.11
N ARG A 48 21.15 -13.75 7.17
CA ARG A 48 19.99 -13.10 7.83
C ARG A 48 20.35 -11.72 8.37
N LEU A 49 21.52 -11.61 9.02
CA LEU A 49 21.98 -10.35 9.60
C LEU A 49 22.26 -9.31 8.52
N LYS A 50 22.89 -9.70 7.39
CA LYS A 50 23.15 -8.82 6.24
C LYS A 50 21.88 -8.18 5.65
N LEU A 51 20.76 -8.87 5.72
CA LEU A 51 19.47 -8.35 5.25
C LEU A 51 18.71 -7.58 6.34
N CYS A 52 18.83 -8.00 7.61
CA CYS A 52 18.17 -7.32 8.73
C CYS A 52 18.77 -5.94 9.01
N VAL A 53 20.10 -5.81 8.99
CA VAL A 53 20.78 -4.55 9.34
C VAL A 53 20.36 -3.39 8.44
N PRO A 54 20.36 -3.48 7.10
CA PRO A 54 19.92 -2.36 6.26
C PRO A 54 18.43 -2.06 6.43
N VAL A 55 17.57 -3.07 6.56
CA VAL A 55 16.11 -2.86 6.73
C VAL A 55 15.81 -2.15 8.05
N LEU A 56 16.41 -2.62 9.15
CA LEU A 56 16.30 -1.98 10.46
C LEU A 56 16.98 -0.59 10.47
N GLY A 57 18.10 -0.46 9.77
CA GLY A 57 18.82 0.81 9.63
C GLY A 57 17.97 1.89 8.95
N VAL A 58 17.27 1.55 7.88
CA VAL A 58 16.32 2.47 7.23
C VAL A 58 15.17 2.84 8.18
N GLY A 59 14.60 1.86 8.88
CA GLY A 59 13.54 2.11 9.87
C GLY A 59 14.01 3.02 11.01
N ALA A 60 15.20 2.77 11.55
CA ALA A 60 15.79 3.59 12.60
C ALA A 60 16.12 5.01 12.09
N PHE A 61 16.65 5.15 10.88
CA PHE A 61 16.92 6.44 10.27
C PHE A 61 15.64 7.29 10.10
N LEU A 62 14.56 6.68 9.62
CA LEU A 62 13.26 7.36 9.51
C LEU A 62 12.69 7.75 10.88
N GLY A 63 12.80 6.87 11.87
CA GLY A 63 12.35 7.14 13.25
C GLY A 63 13.13 8.25 13.92
N ILE A 64 14.45 8.22 13.84
CA ILE A 64 15.32 9.26 14.41
C ILE A 64 15.14 10.58 13.65
N GLY A 65 15.06 10.54 12.32
CA GLY A 65 14.82 11.74 11.50
C GLY A 65 13.50 12.44 11.83
N ASN A 66 12.46 11.67 12.15
CA ASN A 66 11.21 12.23 12.64
C ASN A 66 11.35 12.81 14.05
N ALA A 67 12.04 12.14 14.95
CA ALA A 67 12.27 12.62 16.33
C ALA A 67 13.10 13.92 16.37
N LEU A 68 14.05 14.07 15.44
CA LEU A 68 14.88 15.27 15.27
C LEU A 68 14.17 16.38 14.45
N GLY A 69 12.97 16.14 13.94
CA GLY A 69 12.19 17.13 13.19
C GLY A 69 12.65 17.34 11.73
N PHE A 70 13.61 16.57 11.22
CA PHE A 70 14.06 16.65 9.83
C PHE A 70 13.04 16.05 8.86
N ILE A 71 12.24 15.09 9.31
CA ILE A 71 11.26 14.38 8.50
C ILE A 71 9.88 14.58 9.13
N ASN A 72 8.93 15.09 8.34
CA ASN A 72 7.57 15.27 8.81
C ASN A 72 6.82 13.93 8.76
N TYR A 73 6.39 13.45 9.92
CA TYR A 73 5.63 12.21 10.07
C TYR A 73 4.38 12.16 9.17
N THR A 74 3.68 13.28 9.00
CA THR A 74 2.48 13.36 8.17
C THR A 74 2.77 13.03 6.69
N VAL A 75 3.94 13.41 6.19
CA VAL A 75 4.36 13.11 4.81
C VAL A 75 4.65 11.62 4.67
N ILE A 76 5.41 11.04 5.61
CA ILE A 76 5.70 9.59 5.61
C ILE A 76 4.39 8.78 5.67
N TRP A 77 3.46 9.19 6.53
CA TRP A 77 2.18 8.52 6.71
C TRP A 77 1.34 8.53 5.43
N ARG A 78 1.33 9.64 4.71
CA ARG A 78 0.64 9.75 3.42
C ARG A 78 1.23 8.82 2.36
N TYR A 79 2.56 8.78 2.22
CA TYR A 79 3.23 7.87 1.29
C TYR A 79 2.97 6.41 1.64
N PHE A 80 3.06 6.06 2.92
CA PHE A 80 2.79 4.72 3.39
C PHE A 80 1.34 4.29 3.08
N SER A 81 0.38 5.14 3.38
CA SER A 81 -1.04 4.88 3.11
C SER A 81 -1.30 4.67 1.62
N TRP A 82 -0.76 5.54 0.76
CA TRP A 82 -0.92 5.40 -0.69
C TRP A 82 -0.24 4.15 -1.25
N THR A 83 0.96 3.84 -0.79
CA THR A 83 1.69 2.63 -1.19
C THR A 83 0.90 1.38 -0.83
N ASN A 84 0.32 1.34 0.37
CA ASN A 84 -0.50 0.22 0.82
C ASN A 84 -1.77 0.04 -0.03
N GLN A 85 -2.44 1.13 -0.38
CA GLN A 85 -3.60 1.11 -1.28
C GLN A 85 -3.24 0.62 -2.68
N THR A 86 -2.11 1.07 -3.22
CA THR A 86 -1.61 0.66 -4.53
C THR A 86 -1.23 -0.82 -4.52
N LEU A 87 -0.59 -1.30 -3.45
CA LEU A 87 -0.27 -2.71 -3.28
C LEU A 87 -1.56 -3.56 -3.22
N ALA A 88 -2.55 -3.13 -2.45
CA ALA A 88 -3.84 -3.82 -2.38
C ALA A 88 -4.52 -3.90 -3.76
N MET A 89 -4.47 -2.83 -4.55
CA MET A 89 -4.96 -2.82 -5.93
C MET A 89 -4.27 -3.89 -6.78
N ILE A 90 -2.94 -3.95 -6.76
CA ILE A 90 -2.16 -4.92 -7.54
C ILE A 90 -2.49 -6.36 -7.12
N VAL A 91 -2.54 -6.63 -5.82
CA VAL A 91 -2.86 -7.95 -5.27
C VAL A 91 -4.27 -8.40 -5.65
N LEU A 92 -5.26 -7.49 -5.59
CA LEU A 92 -6.63 -7.79 -5.99
C LEU A 92 -6.75 -8.12 -7.48
N TRP A 93 -6.04 -7.42 -8.35
CA TRP A 93 -5.99 -7.75 -9.78
C TRP A 93 -5.29 -9.09 -10.03
N ALA A 94 -4.20 -9.37 -9.33
CA ALA A 94 -3.52 -10.67 -9.42
C ALA A 94 -4.43 -11.83 -8.95
N ALA A 95 -5.14 -11.63 -7.84
CA ALA A 95 -6.12 -12.59 -7.33
C ALA A 95 -7.29 -12.80 -8.32
N SER A 96 -7.74 -11.73 -9.00
CA SER A 96 -8.79 -11.83 -10.02
C SER A 96 -8.34 -12.70 -11.21
N MET A 97 -7.09 -12.53 -11.66
CA MET A 97 -6.52 -13.37 -12.71
C MET A 97 -6.36 -14.82 -12.28
N TYR A 98 -5.94 -15.05 -11.04
CA TYR A 98 -5.82 -16.39 -10.48
C TYR A 98 -7.19 -17.11 -10.42
N LEU A 99 -8.22 -16.45 -9.88
CA LEU A 99 -9.58 -17.00 -9.83
C LEU A 99 -10.15 -17.30 -11.22
N PHE A 100 -9.84 -16.45 -12.21
CA PHE A 100 -10.21 -16.71 -13.59
C PHE A 100 -9.53 -17.98 -14.14
N GLN A 101 -8.24 -18.23 -13.84
CA GLN A 101 -7.53 -19.43 -14.27
C GLN A 101 -8.10 -20.70 -13.63
N GLU A 102 -8.50 -20.60 -12.37
CA GLU A 102 -9.16 -21.68 -11.60
C GLU A 102 -10.65 -21.88 -11.98
N LYS A 103 -11.15 -21.16 -12.99
CA LYS A 103 -12.58 -21.17 -13.41
C LYS A 103 -13.57 -20.87 -12.28
N LYS A 104 -13.16 -20.11 -11.28
CA LYS A 104 -14.00 -19.64 -10.17
C LYS A 104 -14.54 -18.24 -10.47
N ASN A 105 -15.48 -17.78 -9.64
CA ASN A 105 -16.08 -16.46 -9.79
C ASN A 105 -15.09 -15.35 -9.48
N TYR A 106 -14.47 -14.76 -10.50
CA TYR A 106 -13.47 -13.69 -10.39
C TYR A 106 -14.08 -12.32 -10.03
N TRP A 107 -15.39 -12.15 -10.17
CA TRP A 107 -16.05 -10.87 -9.87
C TRP A 107 -15.92 -10.46 -8.41
N ILE A 108 -15.79 -11.42 -7.49
CA ILE A 108 -15.62 -11.17 -6.06
C ILE A 108 -14.38 -10.30 -5.79
N THR A 109 -13.33 -10.47 -6.57
CA THR A 109 -12.08 -9.71 -6.43
C THR A 109 -11.95 -8.58 -7.46
N ALA A 110 -12.54 -8.73 -8.65
CA ALA A 110 -12.48 -7.72 -9.71
C ALA A 110 -13.24 -6.43 -9.35
N VAL A 111 -14.39 -6.53 -8.67
CA VAL A 111 -15.16 -5.35 -8.24
C VAL A 111 -14.37 -4.51 -7.23
N PRO A 112 -13.88 -5.06 -6.10
CA PRO A 112 -13.05 -4.27 -5.20
C PRO A 112 -11.73 -3.82 -5.83
N ALA A 113 -11.13 -4.59 -6.76
CA ALA A 113 -9.94 -4.17 -7.51
C ALA A 113 -10.20 -2.90 -8.34
N THR A 114 -11.34 -2.83 -9.02
CA THR A 114 -11.76 -1.66 -9.80
C THR A 114 -11.95 -0.44 -8.90
N PHE A 115 -12.61 -0.61 -7.76
CA PHE A 115 -12.79 0.45 -6.78
C PHE A 115 -11.43 0.96 -6.24
N MET A 116 -10.52 0.07 -5.87
CA MET A 116 -9.19 0.45 -5.39
C MET A 116 -8.35 1.12 -6.48
N SER A 117 -8.56 0.75 -7.75
CA SER A 117 -7.92 1.43 -8.89
C SER A 117 -8.39 2.88 -9.02
N ALA A 118 -9.69 3.15 -8.84
CA ALA A 118 -10.23 4.50 -8.84
C ALA A 118 -9.66 5.33 -7.68
N VAL A 119 -9.66 4.78 -6.46
CA VAL A 119 -9.17 5.48 -5.26
C VAL A 119 -7.67 5.80 -5.38
N SER A 120 -6.85 4.82 -5.74
CA SER A 120 -5.39 4.99 -5.81
C SER A 120 -4.99 5.99 -6.89
N SER A 121 -5.63 5.96 -8.07
CA SER A 121 -5.34 6.90 -9.16
C SER A 121 -5.87 8.31 -8.89
N THR A 122 -7.03 8.45 -8.25
CA THR A 122 -7.54 9.75 -7.80
C THR A 122 -6.59 10.39 -6.79
N TYR A 123 -6.11 9.62 -5.83
CA TYR A 123 -5.14 10.11 -4.86
C TYR A 123 -3.83 10.54 -5.52
N PHE A 124 -3.34 9.79 -6.51
CA PHE A 124 -2.13 10.14 -7.26
C PHE A 124 -2.23 11.50 -7.93
N VAL A 125 -3.40 11.86 -8.46
CA VAL A 125 -3.64 13.18 -9.08
C VAL A 125 -3.79 14.28 -8.04
N LEU A 126 -4.41 13.99 -6.88
CA LEU A 126 -4.68 14.97 -5.82
C LEU A 126 -3.46 15.23 -4.91
N ALA A 127 -2.59 14.25 -4.72
CA ALA A 127 -1.50 14.35 -3.77
C ALA A 127 -0.52 15.48 -4.15
N PRO A 128 -0.23 16.41 -3.25
CA PRO A 128 0.68 17.52 -3.51
C PRO A 128 2.11 17.07 -3.80
N GLU A 129 2.45 15.87 -3.38
CA GLU A 129 3.75 15.22 -3.62
C GLU A 129 3.87 14.60 -5.03
N CYS A 130 2.72 14.43 -5.75
CA CYS A 130 2.65 13.87 -7.10
C CYS A 130 2.19 14.95 -8.10
N LEU A 131 1.17 14.66 -8.92
CA LEU A 131 0.65 15.63 -9.88
C LEU A 131 -0.09 16.82 -9.24
N GLY A 132 -0.54 16.66 -8.01
CA GLY A 132 -1.26 17.73 -7.29
C GLY A 132 -0.43 19.00 -7.13
N SER A 133 0.90 18.94 -7.11
CA SER A 133 1.75 20.15 -7.07
C SER A 133 1.59 21.04 -8.31
N ILE A 134 1.19 20.45 -9.44
CA ILE A 134 1.01 21.15 -10.74
C ILE A 134 -0.44 21.55 -10.94
N LEU A 135 -1.39 20.72 -10.49
CA LEU A 135 -2.83 20.86 -10.72
C LEU A 135 -3.56 21.64 -9.63
N ASN A 136 -3.04 21.68 -8.40
CA ASN A 136 -3.66 22.37 -7.29
C ASN A 136 -3.22 23.83 -7.25
N SER A 137 -4.17 24.74 -7.18
CA SER A 137 -3.90 26.18 -7.00
C SER A 137 -3.68 26.49 -5.51
N LYS A 138 -2.68 27.29 -5.21
CA LYS A 138 -2.47 27.81 -3.85
C LYS A 138 -3.25 29.10 -3.70
N THR A 139 -4.09 29.20 -2.68
CA THR A 139 -4.75 30.46 -2.29
C THR A 139 -3.73 31.40 -1.63
N ALA A 140 -3.97 32.69 -1.68
CA ALA A 140 -3.13 33.70 -1.05
C ALA A 140 -2.90 33.49 0.47
N GLU A 141 -3.77 32.73 1.12
CA GLU A 141 -3.69 32.32 2.53
C GLU A 141 -2.93 31.02 2.77
N GLY A 142 -2.29 30.45 1.74
CA GLY A 142 -1.50 29.20 1.85
C GLY A 142 -2.30 27.90 1.90
N ALA A 143 -3.63 27.95 1.79
CA ALA A 143 -4.47 26.77 1.68
C ALA A 143 -4.40 26.17 0.26
N THR A 144 -4.22 24.85 0.16
CA THR A 144 -4.24 24.14 -1.13
C THR A 144 -5.68 23.89 -1.56
N ILE A 145 -6.09 24.48 -2.67
CA ILE A 145 -7.37 24.13 -3.32
C ILE A 145 -7.14 22.91 -4.18
N TYR A 146 -7.71 21.78 -3.77
CA TYR A 146 -7.66 20.55 -4.52
C TYR A 146 -8.55 20.60 -5.76
N ASN A 147 -7.99 20.39 -6.93
CA ASN A 147 -8.77 20.37 -8.17
C ASN A 147 -9.47 19.00 -8.34
N THR A 148 -10.55 18.82 -7.58
CA THR A 148 -11.35 17.59 -7.56
C THR A 148 -12.08 17.34 -8.88
N ALA A 149 -12.38 18.40 -9.62
CA ALA A 149 -13.07 18.31 -10.92
C ALA A 149 -12.25 17.55 -11.99
N VAL A 150 -10.93 17.55 -11.87
CA VAL A 150 -10.04 16.78 -12.78
C VAL A 150 -9.70 15.43 -12.18
N ALA A 151 -9.49 15.34 -10.89
CA ALA A 151 -9.03 14.14 -10.22
C ALA A 151 -10.08 12.99 -10.23
N TYR A 152 -11.35 13.29 -9.99
CA TYR A 152 -12.40 12.26 -9.98
C TYR A 152 -12.64 11.64 -11.37
N PRO A 153 -12.83 12.42 -12.45
CA PRO A 153 -12.97 11.83 -13.79
C PRO A 153 -11.76 11.00 -14.19
N PHE A 154 -10.54 11.47 -13.87
CA PHE A 154 -9.33 10.70 -14.13
C PHE A 154 -9.32 9.34 -13.39
N GLY A 155 -9.67 9.32 -12.12
CA GLY A 155 -9.76 8.09 -11.33
C GLY A 155 -10.76 7.09 -11.90
N VAL A 156 -11.94 7.57 -12.32
CA VAL A 156 -12.98 6.73 -12.93
C VAL A 156 -12.52 6.19 -14.30
N ILE A 157 -11.95 7.02 -15.15
CA ILE A 157 -11.44 6.61 -16.46
C ILE A 157 -10.35 5.54 -16.30
N PHE A 158 -9.41 5.75 -15.36
CA PHE A 158 -8.36 4.77 -15.09
C PHE A 158 -8.93 3.43 -14.60
N ALA A 159 -9.90 3.45 -13.68
CA ALA A 159 -10.54 2.24 -13.19
C ALA A 159 -11.29 1.48 -14.29
N VAL A 160 -12.02 2.19 -15.15
CA VAL A 160 -12.71 1.59 -16.31
C VAL A 160 -11.70 1.02 -17.31
N ALA A 161 -10.60 1.71 -17.56
CA ALA A 161 -9.53 1.21 -18.43
C ALA A 161 -8.90 -0.08 -17.89
N MET A 162 -8.59 -0.13 -16.59
CA MET A 162 -8.07 -1.35 -15.94
C MET A 162 -9.05 -2.52 -16.03
N LEU A 163 -10.34 -2.27 -15.79
CA LEU A 163 -11.38 -3.29 -15.95
C LEU A 163 -11.48 -3.77 -17.42
N ALA A 164 -11.44 -2.86 -18.37
CA ALA A 164 -11.49 -3.20 -19.80
C ALA A 164 -10.28 -4.06 -20.22
N ILE A 165 -9.08 -3.70 -19.77
CA ILE A 165 -7.86 -4.49 -20.00
C ILE A 165 -7.99 -5.90 -19.41
N PHE A 166 -8.50 -6.00 -18.17
CA PHE A 166 -8.73 -7.29 -17.51
C PHE A 166 -9.73 -8.15 -18.30
N LEU A 167 -10.86 -7.59 -18.71
CA LEU A 167 -11.88 -8.30 -19.50
C LEU A 167 -11.36 -8.71 -20.88
N HIS A 168 -10.54 -7.87 -21.51
CA HIS A 168 -9.90 -8.21 -22.78
C HIS A 168 -8.91 -9.39 -22.61
N ALA A 169 -8.09 -9.35 -21.53
CA ALA A 169 -7.15 -10.42 -21.24
C ALA A 169 -7.86 -11.76 -20.93
N THR A 170 -8.98 -11.72 -20.21
CA THR A 170 -9.78 -12.93 -19.93
C THR A 170 -10.40 -13.51 -21.21
N LYS A 171 -10.96 -12.68 -22.09
CA LYS A 171 -11.49 -13.13 -23.40
C LYS A 171 -10.41 -13.78 -24.25
N LYS A 172 -9.25 -13.15 -24.37
CA LYS A 172 -8.11 -13.67 -25.14
C LYS A 172 -7.61 -15.02 -24.63
N ASN A 173 -7.52 -15.17 -23.30
CA ASN A 173 -7.10 -16.44 -22.69
C ASN A 173 -8.16 -17.54 -22.87
N THR A 174 -9.46 -17.22 -22.89
CA THR A 174 -10.52 -18.18 -23.17
C THR A 174 -10.44 -18.68 -24.62
N GLN A 175 -10.22 -17.80 -25.58
CA GLN A 175 -10.06 -18.18 -27.00
C GLN A 175 -8.84 -19.05 -27.22
N LYS A 176 -7.70 -18.75 -26.57
CA LYS A 176 -6.47 -19.54 -26.71
C LYS A 176 -6.56 -20.95 -26.12
N LYS A 177 -7.48 -21.18 -25.17
CA LYS A 177 -7.75 -22.53 -24.62
C LYS A 177 -8.80 -23.32 -25.41
N ALA A 178 -9.54 -22.65 -26.30
CA ALA A 178 -10.56 -23.28 -27.16
C ALA A 178 -10.05 -23.66 -28.55
N ALA A 179 -8.90 -23.12 -28.97
CA ALA A 179 -8.16 -23.46 -30.17
C ALA A 179 -7.04 -24.46 -29.89
#